data_05e6e9a991a33c5eb6a07a66f44cda05
#
_entry.id   05e6e9a991a33c5eb6a07a66f44cda05
#
_cell.length_a   1.000
_cell.length_b   1.000
_cell.length_c   1.000
_cell.angle_alpha   90.00
_cell.angle_beta   90.00
_cell.angle_gamma   90.00
#
_symmetry.space_group_name_H-M   'P 1'
#
loop_
_entity.id
_entity.type
_entity.pdbx_description
1 polymer ?
#
loop_
_entity_poly.entity_id
_entity_poly.type
_entity_poly.pdbx_seq_one_letter_code
_entity_poly.pdbx_strand_id
1 'polypeptide(L)'
;MNRGTTFKDIAKFLCKDPTTISKEVKAHRLSDWYHKGTFYNAKNFCIHRYHCKKTNACGKIILCGVKCTSCPTCNQTCRDFEKERCSRLDKAPYVCNGCPKKINHCTIAHKYSYNARFSNRKYRELLSDSRSGVNLTKHELHKKDRIISPLIEQGQSPYQIVTNHPELELSIRTVYAYLDQGLFTARNVDLKRKVKFKPRKCHKTQISDRTVFINRTYQDFQTLHLESFTEMDTVHSSRDSKKTLLTFFFTKEKLFLAFLMNRCTEGAVRLIFDRLEKRLGTYGFISTFEHILTDRGTEFGDPEALETGANGIQRTSIYYCDPMRSGQKGGLEQAHTMLRMVLPKGTSFEFLTQWDVNLIVNHINSTPRESLGGRTPYSVVLETLGEEVLNAFQLRPIAPDEVNLTPKLIRFNS
;
A
#
# COMPACT_ATOMS: atom_id res chain seq x y z
N MET A 1 -12.47 -28.23 -25.83
CA MET A 1 -13.56 -29.18 -25.51
C MET A 1 -14.81 -28.92 -26.33
N ASN A 2 -15.36 -27.74 -26.38
CA ASN A 2 -16.55 -27.42 -27.19
C ASN A 2 -16.38 -27.70 -28.72
N ARG A 3 -15.14 -27.69 -29.19
CA ARG A 3 -14.78 -27.99 -30.60
C ARG A 3 -14.37 -29.44 -30.83
N GLY A 4 -14.58 -30.36 -29.89
CA GLY A 4 -14.22 -31.77 -30.03
C GLY A 4 -12.71 -32.07 -29.89
N THR A 5 -11.88 -31.11 -29.47
CA THR A 5 -10.43 -31.28 -29.24
C THR A 5 -10.17 -32.35 -28.18
N THR A 6 -9.19 -33.21 -28.42
CA THR A 6 -8.80 -34.28 -27.48
C THR A 6 -8.02 -33.73 -26.26
N PHE A 7 -7.97 -34.48 -25.18
CA PHE A 7 -7.13 -34.11 -24.04
C PHE A 7 -5.64 -34.06 -24.37
N LYS A 8 -5.18 -34.84 -25.34
CA LYS A 8 -3.80 -34.80 -25.85
C LYS A 8 -3.50 -33.46 -26.50
N ASP A 9 -4.40 -32.99 -27.37
CA ASP A 9 -4.23 -31.72 -28.09
C ASP A 9 -4.29 -30.51 -27.10
N ILE A 10 -5.22 -30.55 -26.14
CA ILE A 10 -5.34 -29.52 -25.11
C ILE A 10 -4.07 -29.51 -24.24
N ALA A 11 -3.58 -30.67 -23.83
CA ALA A 11 -2.39 -30.81 -23.01
C ALA A 11 -1.15 -30.29 -23.74
N LYS A 12 -1.00 -30.62 -25.05
CA LYS A 12 0.08 -30.11 -25.91
C LYS A 12 0.04 -28.58 -25.99
N PHE A 13 -1.13 -28.00 -26.20
CA PHE A 13 -1.31 -26.55 -26.28
C PHE A 13 -0.97 -25.83 -24.93
N LEU A 14 -1.32 -26.46 -23.81
CA LEU A 14 -1.10 -25.90 -22.46
C LEU A 14 0.25 -26.31 -21.86
N CYS A 15 1.09 -27.06 -22.56
CA CYS A 15 2.34 -27.62 -22.03
C CYS A 15 2.13 -28.38 -20.72
N LYS A 16 1.07 -29.22 -20.65
CA LYS A 16 0.70 -30.01 -19.49
C LYS A 16 0.54 -31.49 -19.87
N ASP A 17 0.57 -32.36 -18.85
CA ASP A 17 0.29 -33.78 -19.08
C ASP A 17 -1.22 -34.01 -19.33
N PRO A 18 -1.60 -34.92 -20.27
CA PRO A 18 -3.00 -35.23 -20.54
C PRO A 18 -3.79 -35.76 -19.32
N THR A 19 -3.11 -36.44 -18.37
CA THR A 19 -3.74 -36.95 -17.17
C THR A 19 -4.13 -35.79 -16.22
N THR A 20 -3.35 -34.71 -16.21
CA THR A 20 -3.68 -33.47 -15.44
C THR A 20 -4.98 -32.85 -15.99
N ILE A 21 -5.13 -32.76 -17.33
CA ILE A 21 -6.36 -32.27 -17.94
C ILE A 21 -7.55 -33.16 -17.62
N SER A 22 -7.33 -34.48 -17.65
CA SER A 22 -8.35 -35.48 -17.30
C SER A 22 -8.83 -35.35 -15.86
N LYS A 23 -7.89 -35.23 -14.91
CA LYS A 23 -8.18 -35.05 -13.49
C LYS A 23 -8.94 -33.74 -13.24
N GLU A 24 -8.47 -32.64 -13.82
CA GLU A 24 -9.10 -31.32 -13.72
C GLU A 24 -10.56 -31.36 -14.18
N VAL A 25 -10.81 -31.92 -15.38
CA VAL A 25 -12.17 -32.00 -15.93
C VAL A 25 -13.07 -32.86 -15.08
N LYS A 26 -12.58 -34.03 -14.59
CA LYS A 26 -13.35 -34.90 -13.68
C LYS A 26 -13.71 -34.22 -12.37
N ALA A 27 -12.75 -33.53 -11.75
CA ALA A 27 -12.94 -32.88 -10.46
C ALA A 27 -13.91 -31.69 -10.52
N HIS A 28 -13.88 -30.94 -11.62
CA HIS A 28 -14.62 -29.67 -11.74
C HIS A 28 -15.75 -29.71 -12.77
N ARG A 29 -16.25 -30.91 -13.10
CA ARG A 29 -17.44 -31.03 -13.95
C ARG A 29 -18.69 -30.53 -13.20
N LEU A 30 -19.52 -29.77 -13.90
CA LEU A 30 -20.78 -29.20 -13.40
C LEU A 30 -21.93 -30.12 -13.81
N SER A 31 -22.81 -30.40 -12.86
CA SER A 31 -24.09 -31.08 -13.13
C SER A 31 -25.14 -30.07 -13.62
N ASP A 32 -26.25 -30.57 -14.11
CA ASP A 32 -27.34 -29.82 -14.75
C ASP A 32 -27.91 -28.64 -13.95
N TRP A 33 -27.71 -28.62 -12.64
CA TRP A 33 -28.21 -27.58 -11.73
C TRP A 33 -27.68 -26.18 -11.98
N TYR A 34 -26.53 -26.06 -12.66
CA TYR A 34 -25.87 -24.79 -12.91
C TYR A 34 -26.27 -24.12 -14.25
N HIS A 35 -27.08 -24.81 -15.08
CA HIS A 35 -27.46 -24.31 -16.38
C HIS A 35 -28.97 -24.11 -16.47
N LYS A 36 -29.51 -23.07 -15.81
CA LYS A 36 -30.89 -22.68 -15.98
C LYS A 36 -31.24 -22.50 -17.45
N GLY A 37 -32.13 -23.30 -17.97
CA GLY A 37 -32.68 -23.19 -19.32
C GLY A 37 -31.94 -23.99 -20.42
N THR A 38 -30.80 -24.64 -20.15
CA THR A 38 -30.02 -25.34 -21.19
C THR A 38 -30.18 -26.85 -21.16
N PHE A 39 -30.64 -27.39 -20.04
CA PHE A 39 -30.84 -28.82 -19.85
C PHE A 39 -32.28 -29.18 -19.59
N TYR A 40 -32.65 -30.32 -20.10
CA TYR A 40 -33.96 -30.87 -20.02
C TYR A 40 -34.47 -30.95 -18.56
N ASN A 41 -35.67 -30.43 -18.29
CA ASN A 41 -36.33 -30.45 -16.98
C ASN A 41 -36.83 -31.85 -16.58
N ALA A 42 -36.04 -32.90 -16.77
CA ALA A 42 -36.40 -34.22 -16.35
C ALA A 42 -36.37 -34.29 -14.80
N LYS A 43 -37.49 -34.55 -14.21
CA LYS A 43 -37.62 -34.71 -12.75
C LYS A 43 -37.21 -36.11 -12.29
N ASN A 44 -37.43 -37.14 -13.15
CA ASN A 44 -37.12 -38.53 -12.87
C ASN A 44 -35.89 -38.99 -13.67
N PHE A 45 -34.88 -39.54 -13.00
CA PHE A 45 -33.61 -40.02 -13.55
C PHE A 45 -33.56 -41.53 -13.68
N CYS A 46 -34.68 -42.26 -13.58
CA CYS A 46 -34.74 -43.68 -13.73
C CYS A 46 -34.63 -44.10 -15.20
N ILE A 47 -33.88 -45.15 -15.49
CA ILE A 47 -33.78 -45.71 -16.84
C ILE A 47 -35.14 -46.20 -17.34
N HIS A 48 -35.97 -46.70 -16.46
CA HIS A 48 -37.30 -47.25 -16.78
C HIS A 48 -38.40 -46.19 -16.92
N ARG A 49 -38.14 -44.91 -16.72
CA ARG A 49 -39.14 -43.84 -16.62
C ARG A 49 -40.13 -43.75 -17.78
N TYR A 50 -39.72 -44.13 -18.98
CA TYR A 50 -40.60 -44.05 -20.18
C TYR A 50 -41.52 -45.26 -20.33
N HIS A 51 -41.16 -46.39 -19.72
CA HIS A 51 -41.90 -47.65 -19.84
C HIS A 51 -42.52 -48.09 -18.49
N CYS A 52 -42.28 -47.36 -17.44
CA CYS A 52 -42.71 -47.69 -16.09
C CYS A 52 -44.24 -47.51 -15.98
N LYS A 53 -44.91 -48.59 -15.63
CA LYS A 53 -46.39 -48.60 -15.39
C LYS A 53 -46.74 -48.46 -13.89
N LYS A 54 -45.72 -48.33 -13.00
CA LYS A 54 -45.95 -48.22 -11.57
C LYS A 54 -46.61 -46.91 -11.21
N THR A 55 -47.62 -46.98 -10.34
CA THR A 55 -48.29 -45.84 -9.72
C THR A 55 -48.09 -45.93 -8.21
N ASN A 56 -48.05 -44.78 -7.54
CA ASN A 56 -47.91 -44.68 -6.10
C ASN A 56 -46.68 -45.41 -5.49
N ALA A 57 -45.59 -45.46 -6.19
CA ALA A 57 -44.36 -46.12 -5.73
C ALA A 57 -43.75 -45.50 -4.46
N CYS A 58 -44.15 -44.29 -4.11
CA CYS A 58 -43.72 -43.57 -2.90
C CYS A 58 -44.61 -43.85 -1.66
N GLY A 59 -45.76 -44.51 -1.82
CA GLY A 59 -46.69 -44.85 -0.73
C GLY A 59 -47.31 -43.64 -0.02
N LYS A 60 -47.06 -42.41 -0.48
CA LYS A 60 -47.49 -41.20 0.22
C LYS A 60 -48.91 -40.76 -0.08
N ILE A 61 -49.48 -41.18 -1.22
CA ILE A 61 -50.82 -40.76 -1.67
C ILE A 61 -51.51 -41.98 -2.30
N ILE A 62 -52.71 -42.32 -1.86
CA ILE A 62 -53.47 -43.49 -2.31
C ILE A 62 -53.88 -43.37 -3.79
N LEU A 63 -54.09 -42.15 -4.28
CA LEU A 63 -54.47 -41.85 -5.66
C LEU A 63 -53.46 -40.91 -6.30
N CYS A 64 -52.24 -41.41 -6.61
CA CYS A 64 -51.25 -40.61 -7.30
C CYS A 64 -51.47 -40.64 -8.82
N GLY A 65 -52.03 -39.56 -9.39
CA GLY A 65 -52.22 -39.38 -10.83
C GLY A 65 -50.93 -38.94 -11.58
N VAL A 66 -49.80 -38.76 -10.88
CA VAL A 66 -48.55 -38.28 -11.49
C VAL A 66 -47.80 -39.43 -12.13
N LYS A 67 -47.50 -39.33 -13.44
CA LYS A 67 -46.67 -40.30 -14.11
C LYS A 67 -45.24 -40.30 -13.57
N CYS A 68 -44.63 -41.48 -13.42
CA CYS A 68 -43.25 -41.61 -12.94
C CYS A 68 -42.24 -40.82 -13.75
N THR A 69 -42.47 -40.61 -15.05
CA THR A 69 -41.64 -39.74 -15.89
C THR A 69 -41.53 -38.31 -15.38
N SER A 70 -42.54 -37.82 -14.66
CA SER A 70 -42.62 -36.44 -14.18
C SER A 70 -42.45 -36.32 -12.66
N CYS A 71 -42.24 -37.41 -11.93
CA CYS A 71 -42.18 -37.45 -10.47
C CYS A 71 -40.76 -37.55 -9.94
N PRO A 72 -40.20 -36.57 -9.21
CA PRO A 72 -38.88 -36.65 -8.63
C PRO A 72 -38.80 -37.60 -7.43
N THR A 73 -39.93 -37.89 -6.76
CA THR A 73 -39.96 -38.73 -5.55
C THR A 73 -39.49 -40.16 -5.84
N CYS A 74 -39.77 -40.68 -7.04
CA CYS A 74 -39.28 -42.00 -7.46
C CYS A 74 -37.78 -42.18 -7.39
N ASN A 75 -36.99 -41.09 -7.53
CA ASN A 75 -35.52 -41.16 -7.47
C ASN A 75 -35.00 -41.62 -6.11
N GLN A 76 -35.80 -41.46 -5.06
CA GLN A 76 -35.40 -41.79 -3.66
C GLN A 76 -36.17 -42.98 -3.10
N THR A 77 -37.43 -43.18 -3.53
CA THR A 77 -38.32 -44.13 -2.85
C THR A 77 -38.64 -45.39 -3.64
N CYS A 78 -38.44 -45.37 -4.96
CA CYS A 78 -38.71 -46.54 -5.77
C CYS A 78 -37.63 -47.62 -5.59
N ARG A 79 -38.01 -48.83 -5.20
CA ARG A 79 -37.11 -49.97 -5.02
C ARG A 79 -36.45 -50.43 -6.32
N ASP A 80 -37.08 -50.22 -7.46
CA ASP A 80 -36.57 -50.56 -8.81
C ASP A 80 -35.94 -49.33 -9.46
N PHE A 81 -35.55 -48.34 -8.69
CA PHE A 81 -34.87 -47.16 -9.25
C PHE A 81 -33.48 -47.52 -9.73
N GLU A 82 -33.28 -47.41 -11.01
CA GLU A 82 -31.96 -47.53 -11.64
C GLU A 82 -31.61 -46.22 -12.34
N LYS A 83 -30.51 -45.59 -11.88
CA LYS A 83 -30.10 -44.30 -12.39
C LYS A 83 -29.59 -44.39 -13.82
N GLU A 84 -30.20 -43.66 -14.72
CA GLU A 84 -29.75 -43.56 -16.11
C GLU A 84 -28.37 -42.91 -16.18
N ARG A 85 -27.45 -43.57 -16.88
CA ARG A 85 -26.07 -43.05 -17.12
C ARG A 85 -25.75 -43.09 -18.62
N CYS A 86 -24.96 -42.08 -19.04
CA CYS A 86 -24.41 -42.06 -20.38
C CYS A 86 -23.00 -42.70 -20.32
N SER A 87 -22.80 -43.81 -21.05
CA SER A 87 -21.51 -44.50 -21.10
C SER A 87 -20.34 -43.63 -21.59
N ARG A 88 -20.64 -42.56 -22.35
CA ARG A 88 -19.61 -41.58 -22.76
C ARG A 88 -19.09 -40.74 -21.60
N LEU A 89 -19.83 -40.59 -20.50
CA LEU A 89 -19.39 -39.86 -19.31
C LEU A 89 -18.40 -40.65 -18.46
N ASP A 90 -18.26 -41.94 -18.73
CA ASP A 90 -17.28 -42.83 -18.07
C ASP A 90 -15.93 -42.80 -18.79
N LYS A 91 -15.91 -42.28 -20.03
CA LYS A 91 -14.72 -42.13 -20.89
C LYS A 91 -14.42 -40.63 -21.12
N ALA A 92 -13.17 -40.32 -21.49
CA ALA A 92 -12.81 -38.96 -21.90
C ALA A 92 -13.72 -38.45 -23.03
N PRO A 93 -14.25 -37.24 -22.94
CA PRO A 93 -13.89 -36.12 -22.06
C PRO A 93 -14.70 -36.02 -20.74
N TYR A 94 -15.46 -37.04 -20.32
CA TYR A 94 -16.25 -37.12 -19.07
C TYR A 94 -17.37 -36.07 -18.91
N VAL A 95 -17.59 -35.26 -19.91
CA VAL A 95 -18.56 -34.15 -19.97
C VAL A 95 -19.26 -34.12 -21.32
N CYS A 96 -20.37 -33.44 -21.38
CA CYS A 96 -21.16 -33.28 -22.59
C CYS A 96 -20.66 -32.20 -23.56
N ASN A 97 -19.60 -31.46 -23.16
CA ASN A 97 -18.96 -30.48 -24.04
C ASN A 97 -18.47 -31.15 -25.33
N GLY A 98 -18.85 -30.61 -26.50
CA GLY A 98 -18.47 -31.15 -27.78
C GLY A 98 -19.12 -32.52 -28.14
N CYS A 99 -20.19 -32.90 -27.40
CA CYS A 99 -20.94 -34.10 -27.74
C CYS A 99 -21.63 -33.95 -29.13
N PRO A 100 -21.50 -34.92 -30.04
CA PRO A 100 -22.12 -34.81 -31.37
C PRO A 100 -23.66 -34.84 -31.30
N LYS A 101 -24.26 -35.47 -30.28
CA LYS A 101 -25.69 -35.35 -30.05
C LYS A 101 -26.00 -33.94 -29.55
N LYS A 102 -26.81 -33.19 -30.28
CA LYS A 102 -27.29 -31.88 -29.82
C LYS A 102 -27.96 -32.05 -28.45
N ILE A 103 -27.70 -31.12 -27.56
CA ILE A 103 -28.19 -31.15 -26.18
C ILE A 103 -29.71 -31.41 -26.11
N ASN A 104 -30.47 -30.81 -27.04
CA ASN A 104 -31.93 -30.95 -27.14
C ASN A 104 -32.39 -32.31 -27.64
N HIS A 105 -31.53 -33.09 -28.29
CA HIS A 105 -31.83 -34.42 -28.83
C HIS A 105 -31.31 -35.56 -27.92
N CYS A 106 -30.66 -35.23 -26.83
CA CYS A 106 -30.16 -36.22 -25.90
C CYS A 106 -31.22 -36.57 -24.85
N THR A 107 -31.65 -37.84 -24.83
CA THR A 107 -32.63 -38.38 -23.92
C THR A 107 -32.15 -38.54 -22.49
N ILE A 108 -30.83 -38.57 -22.29
CA ILE A 108 -30.18 -38.73 -21.00
C ILE A 108 -30.48 -37.52 -20.12
N ALA A 109 -31.13 -37.76 -18.99
CA ALA A 109 -31.56 -36.72 -18.09
C ALA A 109 -30.38 -36.07 -17.34
N HIS A 110 -29.37 -36.86 -17.00
CA HIS A 110 -28.19 -36.36 -16.21
C HIS A 110 -27.03 -36.02 -17.11
N LYS A 111 -26.69 -34.75 -17.19
CA LYS A 111 -25.64 -34.20 -18.04
C LYS A 111 -24.55 -33.53 -17.21
N TYR A 112 -23.35 -33.52 -17.75
CA TYR A 112 -22.22 -32.81 -17.17
C TYR A 112 -21.60 -31.84 -18.14
N SER A 113 -21.21 -30.68 -17.67
CA SER A 113 -20.44 -29.72 -18.47
C SER A 113 -19.17 -29.31 -17.74
N TYR A 114 -18.19 -28.82 -18.47
CA TYR A 114 -17.00 -28.21 -17.90
C TYR A 114 -16.90 -26.76 -18.36
N ASN A 115 -16.64 -25.86 -17.39
CA ASN A 115 -16.43 -24.45 -17.64
C ASN A 115 -15.13 -24.01 -16.97
N ALA A 116 -14.11 -23.68 -17.77
CA ALA A 116 -12.79 -23.31 -17.28
C ALA A 116 -12.80 -22.06 -16.38
N ARG A 117 -13.66 -21.07 -16.67
CA ARG A 117 -13.76 -19.87 -15.83
C ARG A 117 -14.34 -20.19 -14.44
N PHE A 118 -15.33 -21.05 -14.38
CA PHE A 118 -15.91 -21.50 -13.11
C PHE A 118 -14.88 -22.32 -12.32
N SER A 119 -14.19 -23.27 -12.95
CA SER A 119 -13.16 -24.08 -12.30
C SER A 119 -12.02 -23.23 -11.75
N ASN A 120 -11.55 -22.26 -12.54
CA ASN A 120 -10.51 -21.32 -12.08
C ASN A 120 -10.99 -20.45 -10.90
N ARG A 121 -12.25 -20.01 -10.91
CA ARG A 121 -12.80 -19.27 -9.78
C ARG A 121 -12.82 -20.14 -8.52
N LYS A 122 -13.31 -21.37 -8.61
CA LYS A 122 -13.32 -22.34 -7.52
C LYS A 122 -11.92 -22.66 -6.99
N TYR A 123 -10.97 -22.82 -7.89
CA TYR A 123 -9.57 -23.01 -7.51
C TYR A 123 -9.01 -21.80 -6.76
N ARG A 124 -9.30 -20.59 -7.22
CA ARG A 124 -8.87 -19.36 -6.52
C ARG A 124 -9.54 -19.20 -5.16
N GLU A 125 -10.83 -19.50 -5.05
CA GLU A 125 -11.55 -19.54 -3.76
C GLU A 125 -10.85 -20.52 -2.79
N LEU A 126 -10.61 -21.75 -3.23
CA LEU A 126 -9.91 -22.77 -2.43
C LEU A 126 -8.51 -22.33 -1.98
N LEU A 127 -7.74 -21.73 -2.89
CA LEU A 127 -6.41 -21.18 -2.55
C LEU A 127 -6.50 -20.02 -1.55
N SER A 128 -7.50 -19.18 -1.69
CA SER A 128 -7.75 -18.08 -0.73
C SER A 128 -8.10 -18.65 0.63
N ASP A 129 -9.04 -19.59 0.67
CA ASP A 129 -9.50 -20.22 1.92
C ASP A 129 -8.41 -21.01 2.62
N SER A 130 -7.59 -21.76 1.85
CA SER A 130 -6.47 -22.52 2.40
C SER A 130 -5.33 -21.66 2.95
N ARG A 131 -5.23 -20.41 2.48
CA ARG A 131 -4.27 -19.41 2.95
C ARG A 131 -4.89 -18.43 3.95
N SER A 132 -6.19 -18.52 4.19
CA SER A 132 -6.86 -17.75 5.23
C SER A 132 -6.53 -18.30 6.59
N GLY A 133 -6.30 -17.40 7.55
CA GLY A 133 -5.98 -17.77 8.92
C GLY A 133 -4.59 -17.31 9.36
N VAL A 134 -4.29 -17.57 10.61
CA VAL A 134 -3.06 -17.16 11.29
C VAL A 134 -2.18 -18.38 11.47
N ASN A 135 -1.03 -18.39 10.83
CA ASN A 135 -0.05 -19.48 10.96
C ASN A 135 0.86 -19.26 12.20
N LEU A 136 0.26 -18.86 13.32
CA LEU A 136 0.94 -18.61 14.58
C LEU A 136 0.11 -19.20 15.72
N THR A 137 0.78 -19.72 16.74
CA THR A 137 0.12 -20.07 17.99
C THR A 137 -0.32 -18.81 18.74
N LYS A 138 -1.28 -18.94 19.65
CA LYS A 138 -1.71 -17.81 20.50
C LYS A 138 -0.56 -17.20 21.30
N HIS A 139 0.38 -18.02 21.75
CA HIS A 139 1.55 -17.57 22.50
C HIS A 139 2.51 -16.75 21.62
N GLU A 140 2.82 -17.23 20.42
CA GLU A 140 3.65 -16.50 19.45
C GLU A 140 3.01 -15.17 19.02
N LEU A 141 1.71 -15.19 18.76
CA LEU A 141 0.96 -13.99 18.43
C LEU A 141 1.05 -12.95 19.55
N HIS A 142 0.84 -13.38 20.81
CA HIS A 142 0.94 -12.49 21.97
C HIS A 142 2.37 -11.95 22.16
N LYS A 143 3.40 -12.77 21.94
CA LYS A 143 4.81 -12.32 22.00
C LYS A 143 5.08 -11.24 20.95
N LYS A 144 4.60 -11.41 19.72
CA LYS A 144 4.76 -10.41 18.65
C LYS A 144 3.93 -9.14 18.90
N ASP A 145 2.73 -9.28 19.45
CA ASP A 145 1.85 -8.15 19.82
C ASP A 145 2.50 -7.23 20.86
N ARG A 146 3.22 -7.79 21.84
CA ARG A 146 3.94 -7.00 22.86
C ARG A 146 5.03 -6.10 22.29
N ILE A 147 5.54 -6.40 21.10
CA ILE A 147 6.51 -5.55 20.38
C ILE A 147 5.77 -4.62 19.43
N ILE A 148 4.86 -5.14 18.62
CA ILE A 148 4.24 -4.41 17.51
C ILE A 148 3.28 -3.33 18.01
N SER A 149 2.40 -3.65 18.97
CA SER A 149 1.34 -2.73 19.38
C SER A 149 1.86 -1.45 20.02
N PRO A 150 2.80 -1.47 20.99
CA PRO A 150 3.36 -0.24 21.56
C PRO A 150 4.06 0.64 20.53
N LEU A 151 4.78 0.05 19.57
CA LEU A 151 5.49 0.79 18.52
C LEU A 151 4.51 1.47 17.54
N ILE A 152 3.39 0.82 17.21
CA ILE A 152 2.32 1.43 16.43
C ILE A 152 1.72 2.62 17.17
N GLU A 153 1.47 2.48 18.47
CA GLU A 153 0.93 3.57 19.30
C GLU A 153 1.90 4.75 19.42
N GLN A 154 3.22 4.49 19.34
CA GLN A 154 4.25 5.53 19.22
C GLN A 154 4.29 6.18 17.82
N GLY A 155 3.42 5.77 16.92
CA GLY A 155 3.32 6.28 15.56
C GLY A 155 4.35 5.68 14.59
N GLN A 156 4.96 4.56 14.89
CA GLN A 156 5.79 3.84 13.92
C GLN A 156 4.92 3.12 12.89
N SER A 157 5.39 3.05 11.65
CA SER A 157 4.70 2.29 10.58
C SER A 157 5.08 0.81 10.65
N PRO A 158 4.23 -0.11 10.16
CA PRO A 158 4.59 -1.52 10.04
C PRO A 158 5.91 -1.76 9.29
N TYR A 159 6.25 -0.92 8.30
CA TYR A 159 7.55 -0.97 7.63
C TYR A 159 8.71 -0.75 8.59
N GLN A 160 8.65 0.31 9.41
CA GLN A 160 9.69 0.63 10.40
C GLN A 160 9.88 -0.51 11.40
N ILE A 161 8.77 -1.03 11.92
CA ILE A 161 8.77 -2.11 12.93
C ILE A 161 9.42 -3.37 12.36
N VAL A 162 8.98 -3.83 11.19
CA VAL A 162 9.53 -5.05 10.57
C VAL A 162 11.00 -4.88 10.17
N THR A 163 11.41 -3.67 9.75
CA THR A 163 12.82 -3.39 9.38
C THR A 163 13.73 -3.40 10.61
N ASN A 164 13.26 -2.86 11.73
CA ASN A 164 14.04 -2.78 12.98
C ASN A 164 14.02 -4.10 13.78
N HIS A 165 12.98 -4.94 13.59
CA HIS A 165 12.75 -6.18 14.32
C HIS A 165 12.66 -7.39 13.37
N PRO A 166 13.78 -7.82 12.75
CA PRO A 166 13.81 -8.99 11.87
C PRO A 166 13.43 -10.28 12.60
N GLU A 167 13.59 -10.34 13.93
CA GLU A 167 13.20 -11.47 14.79
C GLU A 167 11.68 -11.71 14.80
N LEU A 168 10.88 -10.76 14.36
CA LEU A 168 9.44 -10.95 14.20
C LEU A 168 9.11 -11.95 13.08
N GLU A 169 10.00 -12.10 12.09
CA GLU A 169 9.79 -12.99 10.93
C GLU A 169 8.43 -12.77 10.24
N LEU A 170 7.94 -11.54 10.24
CA LEU A 170 6.68 -11.14 9.62
C LEU A 170 6.93 -10.25 8.42
N SER A 171 6.15 -10.44 7.37
CA SER A 171 6.13 -9.47 6.28
C SER A 171 5.29 -8.25 6.68
N ILE A 172 5.58 -7.10 6.10
CA ILE A 172 4.81 -5.85 6.28
C ILE A 172 3.32 -6.10 5.98
N ARG A 173 3.05 -6.86 4.92
CA ARG A 173 1.68 -7.23 4.50
C ARG A 173 0.97 -8.08 5.56
N THR A 174 1.70 -8.98 6.21
CA THR A 174 1.17 -9.82 7.28
C THR A 174 0.79 -8.99 8.50
N VAL A 175 1.62 -8.00 8.86
CA VAL A 175 1.30 -7.09 9.98
C VAL A 175 0.02 -6.31 9.69
N TYR A 176 -0.14 -5.74 8.47
CA TYR A 176 -1.38 -5.08 8.09
C TYR A 176 -2.59 -6.03 8.13
N ALA A 177 -2.44 -7.25 7.62
CA ALA A 177 -3.52 -8.24 7.64
C ALA A 177 -3.95 -8.62 9.07
N TYR A 178 -3.01 -8.74 9.99
CA TYR A 178 -3.30 -9.04 11.39
C TYR A 178 -3.95 -7.86 12.12
N LEU A 179 -3.56 -6.63 11.80
CA LEU A 179 -4.25 -5.42 12.29
C LEU A 179 -5.70 -5.35 11.77
N ASP A 180 -5.91 -5.63 10.47
CA ASP A 180 -7.24 -5.65 9.86
C ASP A 180 -8.16 -6.72 10.49
N GLN A 181 -7.61 -7.87 10.85
CA GLN A 181 -8.31 -8.95 11.54
C GLN A 181 -8.50 -8.70 13.05
N GLY A 182 -7.89 -7.65 13.58
CA GLY A 182 -7.96 -7.29 15.00
C GLY A 182 -7.24 -8.28 15.92
N LEU A 183 -6.20 -8.92 15.44
CA LEU A 183 -5.42 -9.92 16.18
C LEU A 183 -4.41 -9.32 17.16
N PHE A 184 -3.99 -8.08 16.91
CA PHE A 184 -3.15 -7.30 17.79
C PHE A 184 -3.96 -6.39 18.70
N THR A 185 -3.35 -5.92 19.79
CA THR A 185 -3.94 -4.92 20.69
C THR A 185 -4.11 -3.59 19.95
N ALA A 186 -3.08 -3.16 19.18
CA ALA A 186 -3.19 -2.03 18.27
C ALA A 186 -4.24 -2.29 17.19
N ARG A 187 -4.93 -1.24 16.79
CA ARG A 187 -6.01 -1.27 15.80
C ARG A 187 -5.66 -0.43 14.58
N ASN A 188 -6.39 -0.66 13.51
CA ASN A 188 -6.29 0.18 12.31
C ASN A 188 -6.40 1.68 12.62
N VAL A 189 -7.07 2.08 13.71
CA VAL A 189 -7.21 3.46 14.17
C VAL A 189 -5.88 4.05 14.63
N ASP A 190 -4.95 3.27 15.04
CA ASP A 190 -3.64 3.71 15.53
C ASP A 190 -2.62 3.92 14.38
N LEU A 191 -2.94 3.45 13.16
CA LEU A 191 -2.09 3.63 11.98
C LEU A 191 -2.14 5.09 11.46
N LYS A 192 -1.01 5.58 10.97
CA LYS A 192 -0.79 6.99 10.58
C LYS A 192 -1.67 7.53 9.46
N ARG A 193 -2.20 6.73 8.55
CA ARG A 193 -2.95 7.18 7.37
C ARG A 193 -4.23 6.39 7.17
N LYS A 194 -5.32 6.90 7.72
CA LYS A 194 -6.62 6.26 7.58
C LYS A 194 -7.59 6.92 6.62
N VAL A 195 -7.56 8.24 6.55
CA VAL A 195 -8.55 8.99 5.79
C VAL A 195 -7.86 9.78 4.69
N LYS A 196 -8.28 9.53 3.44
CA LYS A 196 -7.92 10.38 2.31
C LYS A 196 -8.89 11.54 2.26
N PHE A 197 -8.41 12.74 2.57
CA PHE A 197 -9.20 13.96 2.39
C PHE A 197 -9.24 14.36 0.91
N LYS A 198 -10.41 14.79 0.43
CA LYS A 198 -10.50 15.42 -0.90
C LYS A 198 -9.67 16.71 -0.88
N PRO A 199 -8.81 16.94 -1.88
CA PRO A 199 -8.08 18.20 -1.97
C PRO A 199 -9.06 19.35 -2.08
N ARG A 200 -8.80 20.45 -1.33
CA ARG A 200 -9.58 21.69 -1.45
C ARG A 200 -9.28 22.32 -2.81
N LYS A 201 -10.29 22.91 -3.46
CA LYS A 201 -10.10 23.71 -4.65
C LYS A 201 -9.20 24.90 -4.28
N CYS A 202 -8.05 25.01 -4.93
CA CYS A 202 -7.17 26.18 -4.77
C CYS A 202 -7.76 27.38 -5.51
N HIS A 203 -7.74 28.55 -4.85
CA HIS A 203 -7.99 29.82 -5.54
C HIS A 203 -6.76 30.19 -6.35
N LYS A 204 -6.97 30.68 -7.56
CA LYS A 204 -5.90 31.21 -8.41
C LYS A 204 -5.37 32.49 -7.75
N THR A 205 -4.16 32.49 -7.27
CA THR A 205 -3.44 33.70 -6.84
C THR A 205 -2.76 34.33 -8.07
N GLN A 206 -2.77 35.65 -8.17
CA GLN A 206 -1.98 36.35 -9.19
C GLN A 206 -0.51 36.19 -8.86
N ILE A 207 0.26 35.71 -9.83
CA ILE A 207 1.69 35.48 -9.72
C ILE A 207 2.37 36.71 -10.31
N SER A 208 3.21 37.39 -9.52
CA SER A 208 4.10 38.44 -10.01
C SER A 208 5.46 37.87 -10.31
N ASP A 209 5.90 37.99 -11.56
CA ASP A 209 7.30 37.70 -11.90
C ASP A 209 8.19 38.83 -11.38
N ARG A 210 9.17 38.45 -10.54
CA ARG A 210 10.17 39.36 -10.02
C ARG A 210 11.48 39.15 -10.81
N THR A 211 12.20 40.21 -11.07
CA THR A 211 13.51 40.21 -11.76
C THR A 211 14.55 39.33 -11.04
N VAL A 212 14.38 39.13 -9.73
CA VAL A 212 15.23 38.33 -8.85
C VAL A 212 15.29 36.85 -9.28
N PHE A 213 14.27 36.35 -10.02
CA PHE A 213 14.21 34.95 -10.44
C PHE A 213 14.89 34.66 -11.79
N ILE A 214 15.44 35.70 -12.44
CA ILE A 214 16.16 35.54 -13.73
C ILE A 214 17.40 34.66 -13.50
N ASN A 215 17.59 33.66 -14.36
CA ASN A 215 18.66 32.63 -14.25
C ASN A 215 18.62 31.75 -12.99
N ARG A 216 17.48 31.77 -12.26
CA ARG A 216 17.23 30.96 -11.06
C ARG A 216 15.90 30.19 -11.14
N THR A 217 15.41 29.99 -12.35
CA THR A 217 14.13 29.29 -12.56
C THR A 217 14.28 27.77 -12.34
N TYR A 218 13.17 27.08 -12.19
CA TYR A 218 13.18 25.62 -12.15
C TYR A 218 13.74 25.00 -13.45
N GLN A 219 13.55 25.67 -14.59
CA GLN A 219 14.13 25.24 -15.85
C GLN A 219 15.66 25.33 -15.83
N ASP A 220 16.22 26.44 -15.32
CA ASP A 220 17.66 26.60 -15.16
C ASP A 220 18.21 25.52 -14.23
N PHE A 221 17.53 25.26 -13.12
CA PHE A 221 17.88 24.18 -12.20
C PHE A 221 17.92 22.81 -12.88
N GLN A 222 16.96 22.48 -13.74
CA GLN A 222 16.90 21.21 -14.45
C GLN A 222 18.09 21.01 -15.40
N THR A 223 18.64 22.09 -15.97
CA THR A 223 19.83 22.00 -16.87
C THR A 223 21.09 21.51 -16.16
N LEU A 224 21.14 21.62 -14.84
CA LEU A 224 22.30 21.18 -14.04
C LEU A 224 22.38 19.65 -13.88
N HIS A 225 21.31 18.92 -14.15
CA HIS A 225 21.24 17.45 -14.02
C HIS A 225 21.82 16.92 -12.71
N LEU A 226 21.49 17.57 -11.58
CA LEU A 226 22.04 17.24 -10.26
C LEU A 226 21.50 15.92 -9.72
N GLU A 227 22.38 15.08 -9.21
CA GLU A 227 22.03 13.86 -8.48
C GLU A 227 21.60 14.14 -7.03
N SER A 228 22.13 15.23 -6.45
CA SER A 228 21.89 15.65 -5.07
C SER A 228 21.68 17.16 -5.00
N PHE A 229 20.69 17.57 -4.23
CA PHE A 229 20.41 18.97 -3.93
C PHE A 229 19.61 19.05 -2.63
N THR A 230 19.48 20.26 -2.10
CA THR A 230 18.69 20.52 -0.89
C THR A 230 17.39 21.23 -1.24
N GLU A 231 16.26 20.69 -0.82
CA GLU A 231 14.97 21.38 -0.87
C GLU A 231 14.83 22.24 0.38
N MET A 232 14.32 23.47 0.23
CA MET A 232 14.08 24.41 1.34
C MET A 232 12.63 24.93 1.31
N ASP A 233 12.04 25.10 2.48
CA ASP A 233 10.67 25.59 2.66
C ASP A 233 10.43 26.11 4.07
N THR A 234 9.30 26.78 4.31
CA THR A 234 8.86 27.18 5.62
C THR A 234 7.60 26.45 6.07
N VAL A 235 7.53 26.15 7.36
CA VAL A 235 6.33 25.55 7.98
C VAL A 235 5.74 26.53 8.97
N HIS A 236 4.55 27.02 8.64
CA HIS A 236 3.84 27.98 9.48
C HIS A 236 3.16 27.32 10.68
N SER A 237 3.13 28.06 11.79
CA SER A 237 2.39 27.81 13.01
C SER A 237 0.88 28.02 12.86
N SER A 238 0.15 27.95 13.97
CA SER A 238 -1.21 28.48 14.09
C SER A 238 -1.24 29.99 13.83
N ARG A 239 -2.45 30.54 13.58
CA ARG A 239 -2.61 31.99 13.31
C ARG A 239 -2.21 32.88 14.48
N ASP A 240 -2.19 32.32 15.70
CA ASP A 240 -1.92 33.05 16.94
C ASP A 240 -0.42 33.19 17.25
N SER A 241 0.46 32.50 16.49
CA SER A 241 1.89 32.58 16.68
C SER A 241 2.59 33.06 15.41
N LYS A 242 3.60 33.91 15.59
CA LYS A 242 4.47 34.41 14.51
C LYS A 242 5.65 33.51 14.22
N LYS A 243 5.92 32.53 15.10
CA LYS A 243 7.02 31.58 14.93
C LYS A 243 6.77 30.65 13.75
N THR A 244 7.81 30.37 13.01
CA THR A 244 7.82 29.47 11.84
C THR A 244 9.04 28.57 11.90
N LEU A 245 9.02 27.45 11.18
CA LEU A 245 10.19 26.60 11.00
C LEU A 245 10.73 26.80 9.60
N LEU A 246 12.03 27.10 9.47
CA LEU A 246 12.77 26.92 8.23
C LEU A 246 13.18 25.46 8.14
N THR A 247 12.89 24.80 7.05
CA THR A 247 13.14 23.37 6.86
C THR A 247 14.00 23.12 5.65
N PHE A 248 14.91 22.13 5.75
CA PHE A 248 15.73 21.64 4.66
C PHE A 248 15.56 20.15 4.52
N PHE A 249 15.66 19.67 3.29
CA PHE A 249 15.66 18.25 2.99
C PHE A 249 16.72 17.92 1.95
N PHE A 250 17.65 17.09 2.31
CA PHE A 250 18.71 16.60 1.44
C PHE A 250 18.18 15.44 0.62
N THR A 251 18.11 15.61 -0.68
CA THR A 251 17.42 14.66 -1.56
C THR A 251 18.12 13.30 -1.67
N LYS A 252 19.43 13.26 -1.54
CA LYS A 252 20.23 12.02 -1.60
C LYS A 252 20.17 11.25 -0.28
N GLU A 253 20.51 11.86 0.83
CA GLU A 253 20.58 11.26 2.17
C GLU A 253 19.21 11.15 2.83
N LYS A 254 18.16 11.78 2.26
CA LYS A 254 16.81 11.89 2.84
C LYS A 254 16.81 12.54 4.23
N LEU A 255 17.84 13.33 4.53
CA LEU A 255 17.99 14.03 5.78
C LEU A 255 17.03 15.21 5.85
N PHE A 256 16.32 15.33 6.95
CA PHE A 256 15.43 16.45 7.25
C PHE A 256 16.05 17.32 8.37
N LEU A 257 16.09 18.62 8.16
CA LEU A 257 16.47 19.60 9.18
C LEU A 257 15.35 20.63 9.39
N ALA A 258 15.25 21.18 10.59
CA ALA A 258 14.31 22.25 10.90
C ALA A 258 14.93 23.23 11.91
N PHE A 259 14.70 24.52 11.68
CA PHE A 259 15.19 25.60 12.51
C PHE A 259 14.06 26.54 12.88
N LEU A 260 13.96 26.88 14.15
CA LEU A 260 12.93 27.76 14.68
C LEU A 260 13.27 29.24 14.38
N MET A 261 12.34 29.92 13.74
CA MET A 261 12.39 31.38 13.50
C MET A 261 11.31 32.08 14.34
N ASN A 262 11.64 33.20 14.97
CA ASN A 262 10.65 34.02 15.67
C ASN A 262 9.67 34.71 14.73
N ARG A 263 10.09 35.01 13.50
CA ARG A 263 9.28 35.59 12.41
C ARG A 263 9.74 35.03 11.07
N CYS A 264 8.84 34.88 10.13
CA CYS A 264 9.13 34.50 8.76
C CYS A 264 9.58 35.73 7.96
N THR A 265 10.88 36.00 7.94
CA THR A 265 11.49 37.15 7.25
C THR A 265 12.79 36.73 6.59
N GLU A 266 13.20 37.44 5.52
CA GLU A 266 14.48 37.27 4.84
C GLU A 266 15.67 37.31 5.82
N GLY A 267 15.68 38.29 6.74
CA GLY A 267 16.71 38.42 7.75
C GLY A 267 16.78 37.22 8.71
N ALA A 268 15.64 36.61 9.08
CA ALA A 268 15.63 35.43 9.92
C ALA A 268 16.20 34.19 9.19
N VAL A 269 15.89 34.05 7.92
CA VAL A 269 16.48 32.99 7.07
C VAL A 269 17.98 33.17 6.96
N ARG A 270 18.44 34.39 6.62
CA ARG A 270 19.86 34.74 6.53
C ARG A 270 20.62 34.42 7.83
N LEU A 271 20.08 34.76 8.98
CA LEU A 271 20.69 34.45 10.29
C LEU A 271 20.88 32.94 10.52
N ILE A 272 19.99 32.10 9.99
CA ILE A 272 20.14 30.65 10.07
C ILE A 272 21.30 30.20 9.15
N PHE A 273 21.38 30.72 7.92
CA PHE A 273 22.47 30.43 7.00
C PHE A 273 23.82 30.82 7.60
N ASP A 274 23.94 32.03 8.15
CA ASP A 274 25.16 32.53 8.79
C ASP A 274 25.57 31.69 10.01
N ARG A 275 24.60 31.22 10.78
CA ARG A 275 24.83 30.31 11.91
C ARG A 275 25.32 28.94 11.46
N LEU A 276 24.73 28.39 10.39
CA LEU A 276 25.13 27.11 9.83
C LEU A 276 26.54 27.19 9.21
N GLU A 277 26.82 28.27 8.47
CA GLU A 277 28.15 28.52 7.93
C GLU A 277 29.21 28.64 9.03
N LYS A 278 28.88 29.35 10.11
CA LYS A 278 29.78 29.45 11.27
C LYS A 278 30.11 28.09 11.91
N ARG A 279 29.13 27.16 11.92
CA ARG A 279 29.30 25.82 12.51
C ARG A 279 30.05 24.85 11.61
N LEU A 280 29.78 24.89 10.29
CA LEU A 280 30.36 24.01 9.31
C LEU A 280 31.69 24.52 8.74
N GLY A 281 31.98 25.81 8.95
CA GLY A 281 32.98 26.53 8.19
C GLY A 281 32.49 26.82 6.76
N THR A 282 33.10 27.79 6.08
CA THR A 282 32.65 28.20 4.73
C THR A 282 32.73 27.04 3.73
N TYR A 283 33.80 26.30 3.67
CA TYR A 283 33.92 25.16 2.74
C TYR A 283 33.00 23.99 3.09
N GLY A 284 32.80 23.71 4.39
CA GLY A 284 31.86 22.70 4.85
C GLY A 284 30.41 23.07 4.51
N PHE A 285 30.07 24.37 4.60
CA PHE A 285 28.75 24.84 4.16
C PHE A 285 28.56 24.70 2.65
N ILE A 286 29.53 25.11 1.84
CA ILE A 286 29.50 24.99 0.38
C ILE A 286 29.28 23.53 -0.03
N SER A 287 30.06 22.60 0.51
CA SER A 287 29.94 21.18 0.17
C SER A 287 28.62 20.54 0.60
N THR A 288 27.98 21.09 1.65
CA THR A 288 26.74 20.55 2.19
C THR A 288 25.49 21.15 1.55
N PHE A 289 25.54 22.45 1.20
CA PHE A 289 24.42 23.23 0.66
C PHE A 289 24.69 23.81 -0.72
N GLU A 290 25.40 23.10 -1.59
CA GLU A 290 25.84 23.59 -2.88
C GLU A 290 24.70 24.15 -3.72
N HIS A 291 23.57 23.42 -3.83
CA HIS A 291 22.40 23.83 -4.58
C HIS A 291 21.13 23.70 -3.74
N ILE A 292 20.36 24.77 -3.65
CA ILE A 292 19.11 24.83 -2.90
C ILE A 292 17.94 25.13 -3.83
N LEU A 293 16.88 24.31 -3.77
CA LEU A 293 15.63 24.51 -4.47
C LEU A 293 14.56 24.96 -3.46
N THR A 294 13.95 26.13 -3.70
CA THR A 294 12.91 26.67 -2.82
C THR A 294 11.68 27.15 -3.59
N ASP A 295 10.64 27.60 -2.91
CA ASP A 295 9.53 28.31 -3.54
C ASP A 295 9.80 29.82 -3.63
N ARG A 296 8.84 30.55 -4.20
CA ARG A 296 8.94 32.00 -4.37
C ARG A 296 8.37 32.76 -3.15
N GLY A 297 8.54 32.23 -1.94
CA GLY A 297 8.14 32.88 -0.70
C GLY A 297 8.82 34.24 -0.50
N THR A 298 8.18 35.15 0.20
CA THR A 298 8.75 36.48 0.47
C THR A 298 10.00 36.40 1.33
N GLU A 299 10.11 35.40 2.18
CA GLU A 299 11.25 35.13 3.03
C GLU A 299 12.51 34.65 2.28
N PHE A 300 12.34 34.27 1.01
CA PHE A 300 13.40 33.87 0.09
C PHE A 300 13.63 34.91 -1.03
N GLY A 301 13.16 36.14 -0.83
CA GLY A 301 13.12 37.18 -1.84
C GLY A 301 14.46 37.84 -2.15
N ASP A 302 15.48 37.64 -1.31
CA ASP A 302 16.84 38.15 -1.51
C ASP A 302 17.83 36.98 -1.61
N PRO A 303 17.94 36.33 -2.80
CA PRO A 303 18.87 35.22 -3.00
C PRO A 303 20.34 35.63 -2.86
N GLU A 304 20.72 36.84 -3.25
CA GLU A 304 22.10 37.31 -3.19
C GLU A 304 22.62 37.36 -1.75
N ALA A 305 21.79 37.82 -0.82
CA ALA A 305 22.12 37.83 0.59
C ALA A 305 22.19 36.43 1.22
N LEU A 306 21.50 35.45 0.64
CA LEU A 306 21.58 34.04 1.09
C LEU A 306 22.75 33.32 0.44
N GLU A 307 23.05 33.60 -0.83
CA GLU A 307 24.13 32.97 -1.61
C GLU A 307 25.51 33.47 -1.16
N THR A 308 25.62 34.67 -0.62
CA THR A 308 26.90 35.27 -0.24
C THR A 308 27.10 35.24 1.28
N GLY A 309 28.18 34.65 1.72
CA GLY A 309 28.59 34.64 3.13
C GLY A 309 29.11 35.99 3.62
N ALA A 310 29.28 36.12 4.95
CA ALA A 310 29.82 37.33 5.56
C ALA A 310 31.25 37.70 5.08
N ASN A 311 31.97 36.73 4.57
CA ASN A 311 33.33 36.89 3.98
C ASN A 311 33.29 37.29 2.50
N GLY A 312 32.13 37.50 1.89
CA GLY A 312 31.95 37.80 0.48
C GLY A 312 32.10 36.60 -0.47
N ILE A 313 32.30 35.39 0.05
CA ILE A 313 32.41 34.18 -0.74
C ILE A 313 31.02 33.64 -1.05
N GLN A 314 30.77 33.21 -2.28
CA GLN A 314 29.53 32.51 -2.63
C GLN A 314 29.51 31.16 -1.93
N ARG A 315 28.46 30.92 -1.10
CA ARG A 315 28.31 29.73 -0.25
C ARG A 315 27.28 28.73 -0.77
N THR A 316 26.40 29.14 -1.67
CA THR A 316 25.34 28.27 -2.24
C THR A 316 24.79 28.89 -3.53
N SER A 317 23.99 28.15 -4.28
CA SER A 317 23.21 28.62 -5.41
C SER A 317 21.75 28.30 -5.18
N ILE A 318 20.85 29.32 -5.26
CA ILE A 318 19.43 29.19 -4.97
C ILE A 318 18.62 29.22 -6.26
N TYR A 319 17.74 28.22 -6.39
CA TYR A 319 16.79 28.08 -7.49
C TYR A 319 15.36 28.05 -6.98
N TYR A 320 14.42 28.46 -7.83
CA TYR A 320 13.03 28.63 -7.46
C TYR A 320 12.11 27.71 -8.25
N CYS A 321 11.23 27.02 -7.54
CA CYS A 321 10.15 26.25 -8.16
C CYS A 321 9.21 27.13 -8.97
N ASP A 322 8.53 26.50 -9.93
CA ASP A 322 7.42 27.13 -10.62
C ASP A 322 6.29 27.44 -9.63
N PRO A 323 5.58 28.55 -9.83
CA PRO A 323 4.47 28.89 -8.97
C PRO A 323 3.40 27.79 -8.92
N MET A 324 2.92 27.47 -7.73
CA MET A 324 1.88 26.47 -7.46
C MET A 324 2.23 25.02 -7.88
N ARG A 325 3.50 24.71 -8.10
CA ARG A 325 3.99 23.35 -8.40
C ARG A 325 4.73 22.74 -7.21
N SER A 326 4.00 22.52 -6.11
CA SER A 326 4.56 21.92 -4.88
C SER A 326 5.22 20.56 -5.11
N GLY A 327 4.76 19.80 -6.10
CA GLY A 327 5.36 18.49 -6.45
C GLY A 327 6.82 18.56 -6.92
N GLN A 328 7.37 19.73 -7.19
CA GLN A 328 8.78 19.94 -7.50
C GLN A 328 9.69 19.82 -6.26
N LYS A 329 9.11 19.88 -5.04
CA LYS A 329 9.76 19.64 -3.72
C LYS A 329 9.16 18.40 -3.03
N GLY A 330 9.11 17.28 -3.73
CA GLY A 330 8.40 16.08 -3.24
C GLY A 330 9.01 15.43 -2.01
N GLY A 331 10.32 15.55 -1.82
CA GLY A 331 11.03 15.02 -0.66
C GLY A 331 10.65 15.76 0.61
N LEU A 332 10.65 17.08 0.55
CA LEU A 332 10.30 17.95 1.67
C LEU A 332 8.81 17.83 2.05
N GLU A 333 7.91 17.69 1.08
CA GLU A 333 6.48 17.43 1.35
C GLU A 333 6.27 16.15 2.17
N GLN A 334 7.03 15.09 1.84
CA GLN A 334 6.99 13.84 2.59
C GLN A 334 7.53 14.02 4.01
N ALA A 335 8.64 14.75 4.18
CA ALA A 335 9.20 15.07 5.48
C ALA A 335 8.25 15.93 6.33
N HIS A 336 7.61 16.93 5.72
CA HIS A 336 6.57 17.74 6.38
C HIS A 336 5.37 16.88 6.83
N THR A 337 5.03 15.83 6.09
CA THR A 337 3.99 14.90 6.54
C THR A 337 4.39 14.22 7.85
N MET A 338 5.66 13.84 8.04
CA MET A 338 6.15 13.27 9.30
C MET A 338 6.20 14.31 10.41
N LEU A 339 6.69 15.51 10.11
CA LEU A 339 6.66 16.64 11.05
C LEU A 339 5.23 16.91 11.56
N ARG A 340 4.25 16.86 10.66
CA ARG A 340 2.83 17.09 10.99
C ARG A 340 2.18 15.96 11.79
N MET A 341 2.82 14.81 11.94
CA MET A 341 2.39 13.79 12.92
C MET A 341 2.70 14.20 14.34
N VAL A 342 3.83 14.89 14.56
CA VAL A 342 4.23 15.42 15.88
C VAL A 342 3.61 16.80 16.13
N LEU A 343 3.62 17.66 15.11
CA LEU A 343 3.07 19.02 15.15
C LEU A 343 1.89 19.14 14.16
N PRO A 344 0.68 18.71 14.52
CA PRO A 344 -0.51 18.80 13.66
C PRO A 344 -0.77 20.22 13.15
N LYS A 345 -1.49 20.33 12.01
CA LYS A 345 -1.89 21.65 11.51
C LYS A 345 -2.75 22.38 12.55
N GLY A 346 -2.38 23.62 12.85
CA GLY A 346 -3.03 24.43 13.87
C GLY A 346 -2.34 24.40 15.24
N THR A 347 -1.29 23.59 15.41
CA THR A 347 -0.46 23.65 16.62
C THR A 347 0.30 24.98 16.69
N SER A 348 0.27 25.65 17.83
CA SER A 348 1.05 26.86 18.07
C SER A 348 2.52 26.53 18.31
N PHE A 349 3.43 27.27 17.68
CA PHE A 349 4.87 27.14 17.90
C PHE A 349 5.40 28.10 18.97
N GLU A 350 4.52 28.85 19.64
CA GLU A 350 4.91 29.90 20.57
C GLU A 350 5.80 29.37 21.71
N PHE A 351 5.46 28.20 22.22
CA PHE A 351 6.19 27.56 23.32
C PHE A 351 7.31 26.62 22.84
N LEU A 352 7.48 26.42 21.53
CA LEU A 352 8.57 25.61 21.02
C LEU A 352 9.91 26.30 21.19
N THR A 353 10.91 25.51 21.57
CA THR A 353 12.33 25.89 21.60
C THR A 353 13.05 25.17 20.43
N GLN A 354 14.26 25.62 20.08
CA GLN A 354 15.06 24.91 19.10
C GLN A 354 15.44 23.50 19.59
N TRP A 355 15.51 23.29 20.89
CA TRP A 355 15.75 21.94 21.45
C TRP A 355 14.60 20.98 21.13
N ASP A 356 13.35 21.42 21.29
CA ASP A 356 12.16 20.63 20.93
C ASP A 356 12.16 20.30 19.44
N VAL A 357 12.51 21.27 18.60
CA VAL A 357 12.61 21.07 17.15
C VAL A 357 13.70 20.05 16.83
N ASN A 358 14.88 20.14 17.45
CA ASN A 358 15.97 19.18 17.26
C ASN A 358 15.55 17.77 17.71
N LEU A 359 14.79 17.66 18.81
CA LEU A 359 14.25 16.38 19.26
C LEU A 359 13.34 15.74 18.17
N ILE A 360 12.41 16.51 17.62
CA ILE A 360 11.53 16.04 16.54
C ILE A 360 12.36 15.60 15.32
N VAL A 361 13.33 16.41 14.93
CA VAL A 361 14.22 16.14 13.77
C VAL A 361 15.01 14.85 13.99
N ASN A 362 15.52 14.60 15.19
CA ASN A 362 16.23 13.38 15.56
C ASN A 362 15.34 12.14 15.40
N HIS A 363 14.10 12.20 15.89
CA HIS A 363 13.13 11.10 15.71
C HIS A 363 12.80 10.85 14.24
N ILE A 364 12.62 11.91 13.42
CA ILE A 364 12.35 11.79 11.99
C ILE A 364 13.53 11.15 11.25
N ASN A 365 14.78 11.57 11.56
CA ASN A 365 15.99 11.09 10.89
C ASN A 365 16.46 9.72 11.40
N SER A 366 15.97 9.25 12.53
CA SER A 366 16.18 7.90 13.03
C SER A 366 15.16 6.88 12.49
N THR A 367 14.31 7.29 11.55
CA THR A 367 13.30 6.43 10.94
C THR A 367 13.85 5.76 9.69
N PRO A 368 13.84 4.42 9.56
CA PRO A 368 14.31 3.74 8.36
C PRO A 368 13.48 4.09 7.13
N ARG A 369 14.15 4.23 5.98
CA ARG A 369 13.54 4.58 4.70
C ARG A 369 13.68 3.45 3.70
N GLU A 370 12.59 3.10 3.00
CA GLU A 370 12.62 2.12 1.92
C GLU A 370 13.55 2.56 0.79
N SER A 371 13.53 3.86 0.45
CA SER A 371 14.41 4.46 -0.58
C SER A 371 15.91 4.44 -0.21
N LEU A 372 16.25 4.18 1.03
CA LEU A 372 17.64 4.00 1.52
C LEU A 372 17.96 2.52 1.83
N GLY A 373 17.13 1.59 1.34
CA GLY A 373 17.31 0.15 1.60
C GLY A 373 17.12 -0.22 3.07
N GLY A 374 16.23 0.48 3.80
CA GLY A 374 15.96 0.24 5.22
C GLY A 374 16.90 0.97 6.17
N ARG A 375 17.87 1.73 5.67
CA ARG A 375 18.75 2.56 6.52
C ARG A 375 18.05 3.84 6.94
N THR A 376 18.54 4.43 8.03
CA THR A 376 18.06 5.72 8.51
C THR A 376 18.81 6.87 7.82
N PRO A 377 18.17 8.05 7.62
CA PRO A 377 18.89 9.25 7.16
C PRO A 377 20.13 9.58 8.01
N TYR A 378 20.03 9.42 9.33
CA TYR A 378 21.15 9.63 10.23
C TYR A 378 22.36 8.74 9.88
N SER A 379 22.15 7.43 9.70
CA SER A 379 23.24 6.49 9.38
C SER A 379 23.86 6.77 8.01
N VAL A 380 23.05 7.20 7.03
CA VAL A 380 23.57 7.54 5.69
C VAL A 380 24.43 8.81 5.75
N VAL A 381 23.97 9.84 6.46
CA VAL A 381 24.77 11.09 6.62
C VAL A 381 26.06 10.84 7.38
N LEU A 382 26.06 9.97 8.39
CA LEU A 382 27.28 9.58 9.10
C LEU A 382 28.34 9.00 8.14
N GLU A 383 27.90 8.18 7.17
CA GLU A 383 28.79 7.57 6.17
C GLU A 383 29.22 8.54 5.06
N THR A 384 28.32 9.43 4.62
CA THR A 384 28.55 10.27 3.43
C THR A 384 29.15 11.65 3.75
N LEU A 385 28.67 12.28 4.82
CA LEU A 385 29.06 13.65 5.20
C LEU A 385 29.88 13.69 6.50
N GLY A 386 29.90 12.61 7.24
CA GLY A 386 30.71 12.48 8.46
C GLY A 386 30.03 12.99 9.73
N GLU A 387 30.67 12.70 10.85
CA GLU A 387 30.18 13.04 12.19
C GLU A 387 30.20 14.55 12.47
N GLU A 388 31.14 15.27 11.86
CA GLU A 388 31.26 16.74 12.04
C GLU A 388 30.01 17.47 11.56
N VAL A 389 29.42 17.04 10.45
CA VAL A 389 28.18 17.59 9.88
C VAL A 389 26.99 17.29 10.82
N LEU A 390 26.91 16.06 11.34
CA LEU A 390 25.87 15.68 12.30
C LEU A 390 25.95 16.54 13.59
N ASN A 391 27.16 16.74 14.08
CA ASN A 391 27.41 17.57 15.27
C ASN A 391 27.08 19.07 15.01
N ALA A 392 27.43 19.59 13.83
CA ALA A 392 27.09 20.96 13.43
C ALA A 392 25.57 21.18 13.37
N PHE A 393 24.80 20.16 12.95
CA PHE A 393 23.34 20.20 12.96
C PHE A 393 22.73 19.81 14.32
N GLN A 394 23.55 19.41 15.29
CA GLN A 394 23.10 18.92 16.61
C GLN A 394 22.20 17.69 16.53
N LEU A 395 22.47 16.83 15.57
CA LEU A 395 21.74 15.58 15.36
C LEU A 395 22.27 14.46 16.26
N ARG A 396 21.34 13.68 16.79
CA ARG A 396 21.64 12.49 17.60
C ARG A 396 20.77 11.32 17.13
N PRO A 397 21.29 10.08 17.14
CA PRO A 397 20.48 8.93 16.83
C PRO A 397 19.50 8.65 17.97
N ILE A 398 18.33 8.18 17.61
CA ILE A 398 17.33 7.67 18.56
C ILE A 398 17.25 6.15 18.37
N ALA A 399 17.24 5.39 19.45
CA ALA A 399 17.09 3.95 19.39
C ALA A 399 15.76 3.56 18.69
N PRO A 400 15.74 2.47 17.92
CA PRO A 400 14.57 2.08 17.13
C PRO A 400 13.26 2.03 17.94
N ASP A 401 13.30 1.48 19.15
CA ASP A 401 12.12 1.32 20.01
C ASP A 401 11.67 2.63 20.69
N GLU A 402 12.57 3.61 20.74
CA GLU A 402 12.28 4.93 21.32
C GLU A 402 11.76 5.92 20.29
N VAL A 403 11.79 5.59 18.99
CA VAL A 403 11.30 6.49 17.94
C VAL A 403 9.81 6.74 18.12
N ASN A 404 9.46 7.99 18.41
CA ASN A 404 8.09 8.45 18.63
C ASN A 404 7.74 9.57 17.65
N LEU A 405 6.68 9.36 16.85
CA LEU A 405 6.19 10.32 15.88
C LEU A 405 4.72 10.68 16.17
N THR A 406 4.44 10.96 17.44
CA THR A 406 3.12 11.41 17.90
C THR A 406 3.24 12.78 18.60
N PRO A 407 2.15 13.52 18.77
CA PRO A 407 2.15 14.78 19.52
C PRO A 407 2.62 14.63 20.97
N LYS A 408 2.60 13.43 21.54
CA LYS A 408 3.08 13.15 22.90
C LYS A 408 4.59 13.32 23.05
N LEU A 409 5.34 13.37 21.93
CA LEU A 409 6.80 13.58 21.95
C LEU A 409 7.16 14.92 22.60
N ILE A 410 6.38 15.96 22.30
CA ILE A 410 6.58 17.29 22.84
C ILE A 410 5.58 17.51 24.00
N ARG A 411 6.10 17.62 25.21
CA ARG A 411 5.30 18.02 26.37
C ARG A 411 5.17 19.53 26.33
N PHE A 412 4.08 20.04 25.79
CA PHE A 412 3.73 21.42 26.01
C PHE A 412 3.38 21.56 27.52
N ASN A 413 4.21 22.26 28.28
CA ASN A 413 3.83 22.65 29.62
C ASN A 413 2.60 23.56 29.46
N SER A 414 1.42 22.99 29.74
CA SER A 414 0.13 23.68 29.80
C SER A 414 0.06 24.57 31.02
#